data_7f29a754f628e745531d44badfecf68d
#
_entry.id   7f29a754f628e745531d44badfecf68d
#
_cell.length_a   1.000
_cell.length_b   1.000
_cell.length_c   1.000
_cell.angle_alpha   90.00
_cell.angle_beta   90.00
_cell.angle_gamma   90.00
#
_symmetry.space_group_name_H-M   'P 1'
#
loop_
_entity.id
_entity.type
_entity.pdbx_description
1 polymer ?
#
loop_
_entity_poly.entity_id
_entity_poly.type
_entity_poly.pdbx_seq_one_letter_code
_entity_poly.pdbx_strand_id
1 'polypeptide(L)'
;MLFTGLASLQYNSVPMVTIFKNVTNIITTFGDYYFFGNSCESLVLLAFGIMLFGAVAAAWNDISATPVGIFWMALNCLSTSGYVLYMKFATKTVKLSKFGMVFYNNVLCMVFLLPVAFYMGQFRLLQTTPAIHTADYFSKNVFAGMVGFLLNFASLNCVAATGPTTYAIIGSLNKVPVAILGYVLFDDAISSDTWFFISVSMAGGFLYSYAKIVSARRKSDTGSK
;
A
#
# COMPACT_ATOMS: atom_id res chain seq x y z
N MET A 1 -2.13 -9.97 -0.78
CA MET A 1 -2.20 -8.51 -0.71
C MET A 1 -3.64 -7.98 -0.66
N LEU A 2 -4.51 -8.18 -1.67
CA LEU A 2 -5.91 -7.68 -1.65
C LEU A 2 -6.71 -8.25 -0.47
N PHE A 3 -6.74 -9.56 -0.30
CA PHE A 3 -7.46 -10.22 0.80
C PHE A 3 -6.98 -9.74 2.18
N THR A 4 -5.67 -9.72 2.41
CA THR A 4 -5.10 -9.25 3.68
C THR A 4 -5.35 -7.76 3.92
N GLY A 5 -5.43 -6.95 2.85
CA GLY A 5 -5.78 -5.54 2.93
C GLY A 5 -7.24 -5.31 3.36
N LEU A 6 -8.17 -6.05 2.77
CA LEU A 6 -9.59 -5.98 3.17
C LEU A 6 -9.80 -6.50 4.59
N ALA A 7 -9.15 -7.61 4.96
CA ALA A 7 -9.20 -8.14 6.31
C ALA A 7 -8.62 -7.14 7.34
N SER A 8 -7.54 -6.43 7.01
CA SER A 8 -6.98 -5.42 7.90
C SER A 8 -7.93 -4.22 8.10
N LEU A 9 -8.65 -3.79 7.06
CA LEU A 9 -9.63 -2.71 7.13
C LEU A 9 -10.88 -3.08 7.94
N GLN A 10 -11.20 -4.38 8.04
CA GLN A 10 -12.34 -4.84 8.84
C GLN A 10 -12.10 -4.68 10.35
N TYR A 11 -10.85 -4.73 10.80
CA TYR A 11 -10.47 -4.72 12.22
C TYR A 11 -9.73 -3.47 12.66
N ASN A 12 -9.42 -2.55 11.75
CA ASN A 12 -8.65 -1.35 12.06
C ASN A 12 -9.21 -0.15 11.32
N SER A 13 -9.00 1.03 11.89
CA SER A 13 -9.36 2.30 11.25
C SER A 13 -8.54 2.57 9.99
N VAL A 14 -9.10 3.33 9.05
CA VAL A 14 -8.44 3.72 7.80
C VAL A 14 -7.11 4.47 8.05
N PRO A 15 -7.04 5.41 9.02
CA PRO A 15 -5.79 6.07 9.37
C PRO A 15 -4.71 5.09 9.84
N MET A 16 -5.07 4.11 10.69
CA MET A 16 -4.13 3.09 11.17
C MET A 16 -3.57 2.25 10.03
N VAL A 17 -4.42 1.74 9.14
CA VAL A 17 -3.99 0.98 7.96
C VAL A 17 -3.05 1.83 7.09
N THR A 18 -3.30 3.14 6.99
CA THR A 18 -2.47 4.06 6.21
C THR A 18 -1.07 4.23 6.80
N ILE A 19 -0.95 4.29 8.14
CA ILE A 19 0.35 4.36 8.82
C ILE A 19 1.14 3.08 8.63
N PHE A 20 0.52 1.93 8.81
CA PHE A 20 1.19 0.65 8.63
C PHE A 20 1.67 0.42 7.20
N LYS A 21 1.11 1.09 6.20
CA LYS A 21 1.68 1.14 4.84
C LYS A 21 3.06 1.79 4.80
N ASN A 22 3.44 2.62 5.78
CA ASN A 22 4.82 3.12 5.90
C ASN A 22 5.79 2.00 6.30
N VAL A 23 5.36 1.08 7.18
CA VAL A 23 6.14 -0.13 7.54
C VAL A 23 6.40 -0.99 6.30
N THR A 24 5.43 -1.07 5.38
CA THR A 24 5.63 -1.73 4.07
C THR A 24 6.81 -1.14 3.30
N ASN A 25 6.99 0.19 3.32
CA ASN A 25 8.13 0.84 2.64
C ASN A 25 9.45 0.44 3.26
N ILE A 26 9.50 0.27 4.60
CA ILE A 26 10.69 -0.20 5.33
C ILE A 26 11.06 -1.61 4.85
N ILE A 27 10.12 -2.54 4.93
CA ILE A 27 10.32 -3.94 4.51
C ILE A 27 10.73 -4.02 3.04
N THR A 28 10.08 -3.25 2.17
CA THR A 28 10.40 -3.22 0.74
C THR A 28 11.82 -2.71 0.49
N THR A 29 12.27 -1.68 1.22
CA THR A 29 13.61 -1.13 1.05
C THR A 29 14.70 -2.09 1.56
N PHE A 30 14.47 -2.77 2.69
CA PHE A 30 15.37 -3.83 3.14
C PHE A 30 15.42 -5.00 2.16
N GLY A 31 14.27 -5.42 1.62
CA GLY A 31 14.22 -6.43 0.56
C GLY A 31 14.96 -5.97 -0.71
N ASP A 32 14.83 -4.70 -1.08
CA ASP A 32 15.52 -4.11 -2.23
C ASP A 32 17.04 -4.10 -2.03
N TYR A 33 17.50 -3.81 -0.83
CA TYR A 33 18.91 -3.93 -0.46
C TYR A 33 19.39 -5.38 -0.56
N TYR A 34 18.65 -6.32 0.00
CA TYR A 34 19.06 -7.73 0.07
C TYR A 34 19.04 -8.42 -1.30
N PHE A 35 17.97 -8.23 -2.10
CA PHE A 35 17.79 -8.93 -3.38
C PHE A 35 18.43 -8.22 -4.57
N PHE A 36 18.56 -6.91 -4.52
CA PHE A 36 19.03 -6.10 -5.65
C PHE A 36 20.31 -5.32 -5.38
N GLY A 37 20.90 -5.43 -4.18
CA GLY A 37 22.16 -4.78 -3.81
C GLY A 37 22.12 -3.25 -3.79
N ASN A 38 20.93 -2.64 -3.68
CA ASN A 38 20.81 -1.18 -3.63
C ASN A 38 21.25 -0.66 -2.25
N SER A 39 22.16 0.31 -2.22
CA SER A 39 22.63 0.92 -0.97
C SER A 39 21.49 1.63 -0.22
N CYS A 40 21.49 1.48 1.10
CA CYS A 40 20.61 2.21 2.00
C CYS A 40 21.39 3.33 2.69
N GLU A 41 21.04 4.59 2.43
CA GLU A 41 21.70 5.74 3.05
C GLU A 41 21.24 5.95 4.49
N SER A 42 22.10 6.56 5.32
CA SER A 42 21.82 6.83 6.74
C SER A 42 20.54 7.66 6.95
N LEU A 43 20.24 8.58 6.05
CA LEU A 43 19.02 9.41 6.10
C LEU A 43 17.76 8.56 5.92
N VAL A 44 17.82 7.51 5.11
CA VAL A 44 16.71 6.54 4.92
C VAL A 44 16.49 5.74 6.20
N LEU A 45 17.57 5.33 6.89
CA LEU A 45 17.47 4.63 8.17
C LEU A 45 16.85 5.49 9.26
N LEU A 46 17.24 6.77 9.33
CA LEU A 46 16.63 7.74 10.25
C LEU A 46 15.13 7.89 9.99
N ALA A 47 14.74 8.06 8.73
CA ALA A 47 13.33 8.13 8.34
C ALA A 47 12.56 6.88 8.77
N PHE A 48 13.15 5.70 8.62
CA PHE A 48 12.55 4.43 9.06
C PHE A 48 12.36 4.37 10.58
N GLY A 49 13.34 4.84 11.35
CA GLY A 49 13.21 4.94 12.81
C GLY A 49 12.01 5.78 13.22
N ILE A 50 11.85 6.97 12.62
CA ILE A 50 10.73 7.87 12.88
C ILE A 50 9.38 7.24 12.45
N MET A 51 9.33 6.63 11.28
CA MET A 51 8.12 5.96 10.78
C MET A 51 7.69 4.80 11.68
N LEU A 52 8.64 3.97 12.08
CA LEU A 52 8.37 2.81 12.93
C LEU A 52 7.93 3.24 14.34
N PHE A 53 8.63 4.22 14.92
CA PHE A 53 8.25 4.78 16.22
C PHE A 53 6.82 5.34 16.19
N GLY A 54 6.50 6.18 15.20
CA GLY A 54 5.16 6.73 15.05
C GLY A 54 4.10 5.65 14.84
N ALA A 55 4.38 4.62 14.02
CA ALA A 55 3.44 3.53 13.78
C ALA A 55 3.17 2.68 15.04
N VAL A 56 4.22 2.30 15.77
CA VAL A 56 4.10 1.51 17.01
C VAL A 56 3.40 2.30 18.10
N ALA A 57 3.79 3.57 18.30
CA ALA A 57 3.17 4.42 19.31
C ALA A 57 1.70 4.73 18.98
N ALA A 58 1.35 4.93 17.71
CA ALA A 58 -0.05 5.08 17.28
C ALA A 58 -0.85 3.81 17.56
N ALA A 59 -0.32 2.63 17.23
CA ALA A 59 -0.98 1.35 17.49
C ALA A 59 -1.16 1.09 19.00
N TRP A 60 -0.21 1.50 19.80
CA TRP A 60 -0.28 1.36 21.27
C TRP A 60 -1.36 2.24 21.90
N ASN A 61 -1.54 3.44 21.37
CA ASN A 61 -2.52 4.42 21.87
C ASN A 61 -3.90 4.29 21.21
N ASP A 62 -4.05 3.46 20.18
CA ASP A 62 -5.33 3.26 19.51
C ASP A 62 -6.21 2.30 20.31
N ILE A 63 -7.29 2.83 20.86
CA ILE A 63 -8.28 2.09 21.66
C ILE A 63 -8.99 1.01 20.82
N SER A 64 -9.05 1.20 19.51
CA SER A 64 -9.68 0.26 18.57
C SER A 64 -8.71 -0.84 18.09
N ALA A 65 -7.42 -0.74 18.40
CA ALA A 65 -6.43 -1.68 17.95
C ALA A 65 -6.62 -3.06 18.61
N THR A 66 -6.93 -4.06 17.80
CA THR A 66 -7.08 -5.44 18.26
C THR A 66 -5.85 -6.27 17.85
N PRO A 67 -5.46 -7.30 18.64
CA PRO A 67 -4.35 -8.19 18.26
C PRO A 67 -4.58 -8.86 16.88
N VAL A 68 -5.83 -9.19 16.57
CA VAL A 68 -6.23 -9.74 15.26
C VAL A 68 -6.03 -8.72 14.14
N GLY A 69 -6.39 -7.46 14.38
CA GLY A 69 -6.18 -6.36 13.44
C GLY A 69 -4.70 -6.11 13.16
N ILE A 70 -3.86 -6.10 14.20
CA ILE A 70 -2.40 -5.94 14.08
C ILE A 70 -1.80 -7.10 13.29
N PHE A 71 -2.24 -8.35 13.55
CA PHE A 71 -1.81 -9.52 12.79
C PHE A 71 -2.13 -9.38 11.29
N TRP A 72 -3.36 -9.00 10.94
CA TRP A 72 -3.75 -8.80 9.55
C TRP A 72 -2.98 -7.65 8.89
N MET A 73 -2.68 -6.57 9.63
CA MET A 73 -1.84 -5.48 9.12
C MET A 73 -0.40 -5.93 8.85
N ALA A 74 0.21 -6.67 9.78
CA ALA A 74 1.56 -7.22 9.59
C ALA A 74 1.61 -8.15 8.37
N LEU A 75 0.63 -9.04 8.23
CA LEU A 75 0.51 -9.93 7.07
C LEU A 75 0.30 -9.17 5.77
N ASN A 76 -0.46 -8.07 5.79
CA ASN A 76 -0.64 -7.19 4.64
C ASN A 76 0.65 -6.48 4.26
N CYS A 77 1.43 -5.98 5.23
CA CYS A 77 2.73 -5.35 4.97
C CYS A 77 3.71 -6.33 4.30
N LEU A 78 3.80 -7.55 4.81
CA LEU A 78 4.66 -8.60 4.23
C LEU A 78 4.21 -8.99 2.82
N SER A 79 2.92 -9.24 2.63
CA SER A 79 2.35 -9.60 1.33
C SER A 79 2.53 -8.49 0.29
N THR A 80 2.37 -7.22 0.70
CA THR A 80 2.53 -6.06 -0.19
C THR A 80 3.99 -5.87 -0.55
N SER A 81 4.91 -5.97 0.41
CA SER A 81 6.34 -5.86 0.16
C SER A 81 6.83 -6.97 -0.77
N GLY A 82 6.41 -8.21 -0.51
CA GLY A 82 6.72 -9.36 -1.38
C GLY A 82 6.21 -9.16 -2.80
N TYR A 83 4.98 -8.66 -2.95
CA TYR A 83 4.41 -8.33 -4.26
C TYR A 83 5.21 -7.24 -5.01
N VAL A 84 5.58 -6.15 -4.32
CA VAL A 84 6.35 -5.06 -4.93
C VAL A 84 7.75 -5.52 -5.36
N LEU A 85 8.42 -6.32 -4.52
CA LEU A 85 9.74 -6.89 -4.85
C LEU A 85 9.66 -7.87 -6.03
N TYR A 86 8.64 -8.73 -6.04
CA TYR A 86 8.38 -9.64 -7.16
C TYR A 86 8.07 -8.89 -8.45
N MET A 87 7.23 -7.85 -8.39
CA MET A 87 6.93 -7.02 -9.57
C MET A 87 8.19 -6.34 -10.10
N LYS A 88 9.08 -5.85 -9.24
CA LYS A 88 10.37 -5.29 -9.66
C LYS A 88 11.25 -6.33 -10.36
N PHE A 89 11.28 -7.55 -9.86
CA PHE A 89 11.95 -8.66 -10.50
C PHE A 89 11.33 -9.00 -11.87
N ALA A 90 10.00 -9.16 -11.91
CA ALA A 90 9.27 -9.50 -13.12
C ALA A 90 9.42 -8.45 -14.23
N THR A 91 9.38 -7.13 -13.88
CA THR A 91 9.57 -6.05 -14.85
C THR A 91 10.97 -6.01 -15.47
N LYS A 92 11.98 -6.53 -14.79
CA LYS A 92 13.34 -6.66 -15.33
C LYS A 92 13.50 -7.89 -16.23
N THR A 93 12.77 -8.96 -15.94
CA THR A 93 12.93 -10.27 -16.60
C THR A 93 11.97 -10.44 -17.78
N VAL A 94 10.75 -9.92 -17.67
CA VAL A 94 9.69 -10.11 -18.64
C VAL A 94 9.54 -8.85 -19.51
N LYS A 95 9.77 -9.00 -20.82
CA LYS A 95 9.61 -7.92 -21.80
C LYS A 95 8.15 -7.79 -22.25
N LEU A 96 7.26 -7.37 -21.37
CA LEU A 96 5.87 -7.06 -21.69
C LEU A 96 5.63 -5.55 -21.71
N SER A 97 4.64 -5.14 -22.50
CA SER A 97 4.14 -3.76 -22.41
C SER A 97 3.50 -3.51 -21.04
N LYS A 98 3.46 -2.26 -20.58
CA LYS A 98 2.86 -1.90 -19.28
C LYS A 98 1.39 -2.33 -19.18
N PHE A 99 0.65 -2.16 -20.28
CA PHE A 99 -0.73 -2.64 -20.37
C PHE A 99 -0.81 -4.16 -20.21
N GLY A 100 0.06 -4.90 -20.91
CA GLY A 100 0.15 -6.35 -20.78
C GLY A 100 0.44 -6.80 -19.35
N MET A 101 1.36 -6.10 -18.63
CA MET A 101 1.66 -6.42 -17.23
C MET A 101 0.43 -6.27 -16.32
N VAL A 102 -0.34 -5.16 -16.47
CA VAL A 102 -1.57 -4.96 -15.69
C VAL A 102 -2.63 -6.01 -16.04
N PHE A 103 -2.80 -6.30 -17.32
CA PHE A 103 -3.76 -7.29 -17.78
C PHE A 103 -3.46 -8.68 -17.22
N TYR A 104 -2.23 -9.17 -17.41
CA TYR A 104 -1.85 -10.48 -16.88
C TYR A 104 -1.90 -10.55 -15.35
N ASN A 105 -1.51 -9.48 -14.65
CA ASN A 105 -1.61 -9.44 -13.20
C ASN A 105 -3.06 -9.59 -12.73
N ASN A 106 -4.01 -8.90 -13.37
CA ASN A 106 -5.43 -9.00 -13.03
C ASN A 106 -6.01 -10.38 -13.38
N VAL A 107 -5.67 -10.93 -14.54
CA VAL A 107 -6.10 -12.28 -14.94
C VAL A 107 -5.57 -13.34 -13.96
N LEU A 108 -4.28 -13.28 -13.61
CA LEU A 108 -3.70 -14.19 -12.63
C LEU A 108 -4.35 -14.05 -11.26
N CYS A 109 -4.58 -12.83 -10.77
CA CYS A 109 -5.31 -12.60 -9.54
C CYS A 109 -6.70 -13.25 -9.58
N MET A 110 -7.43 -13.12 -10.66
CA MET A 110 -8.75 -13.73 -10.83
C MET A 110 -8.67 -15.26 -10.77
N VAL A 111 -7.72 -15.87 -11.50
CA VAL A 111 -7.51 -17.31 -11.51
C VAL A 111 -7.19 -17.87 -10.11
N PHE A 112 -6.39 -17.17 -9.32
CA PHE A 112 -6.05 -17.59 -7.96
C PHE A 112 -7.13 -17.28 -6.93
N LEU A 113 -7.87 -16.18 -7.08
CA LEU A 113 -8.90 -15.80 -6.11
C LEU A 113 -10.21 -16.59 -6.29
N LEU A 114 -10.54 -17.03 -7.50
CA LEU A 114 -11.76 -17.82 -7.74
C LEU A 114 -11.83 -19.11 -6.93
N PRO A 115 -10.80 -19.98 -6.90
CA PRO A 115 -10.81 -21.17 -6.05
C PRO A 115 -10.92 -20.85 -4.57
N VAL A 116 -10.24 -19.81 -4.10
CA VAL A 116 -10.31 -19.38 -2.69
C VAL A 116 -11.72 -18.90 -2.35
N ALA A 117 -12.34 -18.09 -3.22
CA ALA A 117 -13.71 -17.61 -3.03
C ALA A 117 -14.72 -18.78 -3.03
N PHE A 118 -14.48 -19.80 -3.86
CA PHE A 118 -15.29 -21.01 -3.89
C PHE A 118 -15.17 -21.79 -2.56
N TYR A 119 -13.94 -22.04 -2.11
CA TYR A 119 -13.66 -22.73 -0.86
C TYR A 119 -14.22 -21.99 0.37
N MET A 120 -14.17 -20.68 0.39
CA MET A 120 -14.73 -19.85 1.45
C MET A 120 -16.26 -19.72 1.40
N GLY A 121 -16.93 -20.41 0.47
CA GLY A 121 -18.39 -20.37 0.34
C GLY A 121 -18.98 -19.04 -0.14
N GLN A 122 -18.15 -18.16 -0.74
CA GLN A 122 -18.61 -16.84 -1.21
C GLN A 122 -19.66 -16.94 -2.31
N PHE A 123 -19.61 -17.99 -3.13
CA PHE A 123 -20.64 -18.26 -4.13
C PHE A 123 -22.02 -18.57 -3.52
N ARG A 124 -22.05 -19.23 -2.36
CA ARG A 124 -23.30 -19.46 -1.63
C ARG A 124 -23.84 -18.14 -1.09
N LEU A 125 -22.96 -17.30 -0.54
CA LEU A 125 -23.33 -15.96 -0.06
C LEU A 125 -23.87 -15.09 -1.20
N LEU A 126 -23.25 -15.18 -2.39
CA LEU A 126 -23.69 -14.49 -3.59
C LEU A 126 -25.14 -14.88 -3.96
N GLN A 127 -25.54 -16.14 -3.80
CA GLN A 127 -26.88 -16.61 -4.12
C GLN A 127 -27.91 -16.26 -3.02
N THR A 128 -27.50 -16.17 -1.76
CA THR A 128 -28.41 -16.02 -0.62
C THR A 128 -28.64 -14.56 -0.19
N THR A 129 -27.81 -13.63 -0.66
CA THR A 129 -27.88 -12.22 -0.24
C THR A 129 -28.60 -11.36 -1.28
N PRO A 130 -29.87 -10.95 -1.06
CA PRO A 130 -30.65 -10.18 -2.05
C PRO A 130 -30.02 -8.83 -2.41
N ALA A 131 -29.32 -8.20 -1.46
CA ALA A 131 -28.67 -6.90 -1.67
C ALA A 131 -27.64 -6.92 -2.80
N ILE A 132 -27.00 -8.08 -3.07
CA ILE A 132 -25.97 -8.24 -4.10
C ILE A 132 -26.61 -8.28 -5.51
N HIS A 133 -27.87 -8.65 -5.62
CA HIS A 133 -28.60 -8.77 -6.89
C HIS A 133 -29.25 -7.46 -7.34
N THR A 134 -29.00 -6.35 -6.64
CA THR A 134 -29.52 -5.04 -7.03
C THR A 134 -28.67 -4.42 -8.14
N ALA A 135 -29.33 -3.72 -9.08
CA ALA A 135 -28.65 -2.97 -10.13
C ALA A 135 -27.71 -1.90 -9.55
N ASP A 136 -28.09 -1.33 -8.40
CA ASP A 136 -27.28 -0.35 -7.66
C ASP A 136 -25.95 -0.96 -7.18
N TYR A 137 -25.97 -2.14 -6.57
CA TYR A 137 -24.76 -2.85 -6.16
C TYR A 137 -23.85 -3.18 -7.35
N PHE A 138 -24.43 -3.69 -8.43
CA PHE A 138 -23.70 -4.02 -9.65
C PHE A 138 -23.04 -2.78 -10.27
N SER A 139 -23.79 -1.68 -10.42
CA SER A 139 -23.29 -0.44 -10.99
C SER A 139 -22.14 0.17 -10.17
N LYS A 140 -22.25 0.16 -8.82
CA LYS A 140 -21.21 0.63 -7.91
C LYS A 140 -19.93 -0.21 -8.04
N ASN A 141 -20.05 -1.53 -8.15
CA ASN A 141 -18.88 -2.40 -8.32
C ASN A 141 -18.22 -2.25 -9.69
N VAL A 142 -19.00 -2.11 -10.77
CA VAL A 142 -18.47 -1.83 -12.11
C VAL A 142 -17.74 -0.49 -12.11
N PHE A 143 -18.34 0.55 -11.53
CA PHE A 143 -17.70 1.87 -11.43
C PHE A 143 -16.40 1.81 -10.61
N ALA A 144 -16.41 1.15 -9.45
CA ALA A 144 -15.21 0.96 -8.62
C ALA A 144 -14.11 0.19 -9.37
N GLY A 145 -14.46 -0.85 -10.13
CA GLY A 145 -13.54 -1.59 -10.98
C GLY A 145 -12.92 -0.73 -12.09
N MET A 146 -13.72 0.10 -12.73
CA MET A 146 -13.29 1.04 -13.76
C MET A 146 -12.31 2.09 -13.22
N VAL A 147 -12.65 2.70 -12.08
CA VAL A 147 -11.77 3.65 -11.38
C VAL A 147 -10.48 2.97 -10.95
N GLY A 148 -10.55 1.75 -10.40
CA GLY A 148 -9.37 0.97 -10.01
C GLY A 148 -8.44 0.66 -11.20
N PHE A 149 -8.99 0.29 -12.34
CA PHE A 149 -8.22 0.08 -13.57
C PHE A 149 -7.53 1.36 -14.04
N LEU A 150 -8.27 2.47 -14.12
CA LEU A 150 -7.72 3.77 -14.53
C LEU A 150 -6.62 4.24 -13.56
N LEU A 151 -6.81 4.04 -12.27
CA LEU A 151 -5.81 4.38 -11.25
C LEU A 151 -4.52 3.57 -11.42
N ASN A 152 -4.61 2.26 -11.66
CA ASN A 152 -3.46 1.41 -11.93
C ASN A 152 -2.74 1.83 -13.20
N PHE A 153 -3.47 2.11 -14.26
CA PHE A 153 -2.91 2.56 -15.54
C PHE A 153 -2.23 3.94 -15.41
N ALA A 154 -2.89 4.90 -14.75
CA ALA A 154 -2.33 6.21 -14.46
C ALA A 154 -1.05 6.12 -13.60
N SER A 155 -1.05 5.26 -12.58
CA SER A 155 0.10 5.01 -11.72
C SER A 155 1.30 4.50 -12.50
N LEU A 156 1.11 3.53 -13.38
CA LEU A 156 2.17 3.01 -14.24
C LEU A 156 2.70 4.05 -15.23
N ASN A 157 1.82 4.85 -15.82
CA ASN A 157 2.23 5.95 -16.70
C ASN A 157 2.99 7.03 -15.94
N CYS A 158 2.55 7.38 -14.73
CA CYS A 158 3.24 8.32 -13.86
C CYS A 158 4.65 7.85 -13.52
N VAL A 159 4.82 6.60 -13.09
CA VAL A 159 6.14 6.00 -12.84
C VAL A 159 7.02 6.03 -14.08
N ALA A 160 6.44 5.77 -15.25
CA ALA A 160 7.18 5.76 -16.50
C ALA A 160 7.64 7.15 -16.94
N ALA A 161 6.79 8.17 -16.73
CA ALA A 161 7.07 9.54 -17.19
C ALA A 161 7.96 10.31 -16.21
N THR A 162 7.76 10.11 -14.88
CA THR A 162 8.42 10.92 -13.84
C THR A 162 9.46 10.14 -13.03
N GLY A 163 9.47 8.84 -13.19
CA GLY A 163 10.33 7.93 -12.44
C GLY A 163 9.77 7.49 -11.08
N PRO A 164 10.32 6.40 -10.53
CA PRO A 164 9.83 5.78 -9.30
C PRO A 164 9.96 6.67 -8.07
N THR A 165 10.93 7.59 -8.07
CA THR A 165 11.18 8.52 -6.96
C THR A 165 10.05 9.53 -6.81
N THR A 166 9.66 10.19 -7.91
CA THR A 166 8.53 11.14 -7.92
C THR A 166 7.22 10.46 -7.55
N TYR A 167 7.01 9.24 -8.06
CA TYR A 167 5.83 8.43 -7.70
C TYR A 167 5.80 8.11 -6.20
N ALA A 168 6.93 7.76 -5.59
CA ALA A 168 7.02 7.48 -4.15
C ALA A 168 6.68 8.72 -3.29
N ILE A 169 7.09 9.92 -3.74
CA ILE A 169 6.75 11.19 -3.07
C ILE A 169 5.26 11.46 -3.14
N ILE A 170 4.68 11.37 -4.33
CA ILE A 170 3.24 11.55 -4.54
C ILE A 170 2.45 10.54 -3.71
N GLY A 171 2.91 9.27 -3.67
CA GLY A 171 2.32 8.22 -2.86
C GLY A 171 2.37 8.50 -1.35
N SER A 172 3.44 9.14 -0.86
CA SER A 172 3.54 9.56 0.55
C SER A 172 2.65 10.76 0.85
N LEU A 173 2.59 11.74 -0.04
CA LEU A 173 1.70 12.90 0.08
C LEU A 173 0.21 12.50 0.06
N ASN A 174 -0.15 11.54 -0.78
CA ASN A 174 -1.53 11.07 -0.91
C ASN A 174 -2.06 10.36 0.37
N LYS A 175 -1.18 9.89 1.24
CA LYS A 175 -1.59 9.28 2.51
C LYS A 175 -2.23 10.27 3.48
N VAL A 176 -1.84 11.56 3.43
CA VAL A 176 -2.41 12.61 4.28
C VAL A 176 -3.90 12.82 4.02
N PRO A 177 -4.33 13.17 2.80
CA PRO A 177 -5.76 13.32 2.52
C PRO A 177 -6.55 12.03 2.73
N VAL A 178 -5.97 10.84 2.47
CA VAL A 178 -6.65 9.56 2.72
C VAL A 178 -6.89 9.34 4.22
N ALA A 179 -5.93 9.66 5.08
CA ALA A 179 -6.09 9.55 6.53
C ALA A 179 -7.15 10.52 7.06
N ILE A 180 -7.15 11.78 6.59
CA ILE A 180 -8.14 12.79 6.96
C ILE A 180 -9.55 12.39 6.48
N LEU A 181 -9.69 11.96 5.22
CA LEU A 181 -10.96 11.50 4.68
C LEU A 181 -11.48 10.26 5.40
N GLY A 182 -10.58 9.33 5.77
CA GLY A 182 -10.94 8.16 6.55
C GLY A 182 -11.56 8.54 7.89
N TYR A 183 -10.94 9.48 8.59
CA TYR A 183 -11.48 10.00 9.86
C TYR A 183 -12.85 10.68 9.68
N VAL A 184 -12.99 11.56 8.68
CA VAL A 184 -14.21 12.35 8.46
C VAL A 184 -15.37 11.48 7.95
N LEU A 185 -15.11 10.49 7.09
CA LEU A 185 -16.15 9.69 6.45
C LEU A 185 -16.61 8.49 7.27
N PHE A 186 -15.73 7.93 8.11
CA PHE A 186 -16.04 6.73 8.88
C PHE A 186 -16.27 6.99 10.38
N ASP A 187 -16.21 8.27 10.80
CA ASP A 187 -16.43 8.71 12.19
C ASP A 187 -15.60 7.89 13.21
N ASP A 188 -14.39 7.55 12.81
CA ASP A 188 -13.47 6.75 13.62
C ASP A 188 -13.09 7.53 14.88
N ALA A 189 -13.40 7.00 16.06
CA ALA A 189 -13.04 7.59 17.35
C ALA A 189 -11.54 7.45 17.62
N ILE A 190 -10.75 8.36 17.05
CA ILE A 190 -9.29 8.37 17.21
C ILE A 190 -8.91 9.38 18.30
N SER A 191 -8.11 8.96 19.30
CA SER A 191 -7.64 9.84 20.34
C SER A 191 -6.68 10.92 19.80
N SER A 192 -6.58 12.05 20.48
CA SER A 192 -5.65 13.13 20.12
C SER A 192 -4.19 12.65 20.11
N ASP A 193 -3.84 11.74 21.02
CA ASP A 193 -2.49 11.16 21.09
C ASP A 193 -2.19 10.28 19.89
N THR A 194 -3.17 9.49 19.45
CA THR A 194 -3.05 8.68 18.24
C THR A 194 -2.85 9.58 17.01
N TRP A 195 -3.56 10.71 16.90
CA TRP A 195 -3.35 11.69 15.83
C TRP A 195 -1.94 12.29 15.83
N PHE A 196 -1.38 12.57 17.01
CA PHE A 196 -0.01 13.04 17.12
C PHE A 196 0.98 12.01 16.56
N PHE A 197 0.88 10.74 16.95
CA PHE A 197 1.78 9.68 16.45
C PHE A 197 1.57 9.36 14.98
N ILE A 198 0.34 9.48 14.47
CA ILE A 198 0.05 9.42 13.03
C ILE A 198 0.87 10.50 12.30
N SER A 199 0.82 11.73 12.77
CA SER A 199 1.54 12.86 12.18
C SER A 199 3.06 12.65 12.22
N VAL A 200 3.59 12.10 13.30
CA VAL A 200 5.02 11.74 13.43
C VAL A 200 5.40 10.68 12.40
N SER A 201 4.61 9.62 12.24
CA SER A 201 4.87 8.58 11.24
C SER A 201 4.80 9.12 9.80
N MET A 202 3.89 10.05 9.54
CA MET A 202 3.77 10.71 8.24
C MET A 202 4.96 11.61 7.95
N ALA A 203 5.45 12.37 8.94
CA ALA A 203 6.68 13.17 8.81
C ALA A 203 7.89 12.28 8.46
N GLY A 204 7.99 11.09 9.08
CA GLY A 204 8.97 10.07 8.71
C GLY A 204 8.83 9.63 7.24
N GLY A 205 7.59 9.45 6.75
CA GLY A 205 7.31 9.14 5.34
C GLY A 205 7.75 10.23 4.37
N PHE A 206 7.60 11.49 4.72
CA PHE A 206 8.12 12.62 3.93
C PHE A 206 9.64 12.64 3.93
N LEU A 207 10.27 12.44 5.10
CA LEU A 207 11.73 12.37 5.21
C LEU A 207 12.29 11.21 4.36
N TYR A 208 11.63 10.06 4.38
CA TYR A 208 11.97 8.92 3.50
C TYR A 208 11.92 9.31 2.01
N SER A 209 10.84 9.97 1.59
CA SER A 209 10.69 10.42 0.21
C SER A 209 11.78 11.40 -0.19
N TYR A 210 12.09 12.36 0.68
CA TYR A 210 13.19 13.31 0.49
C TYR A 210 14.55 12.59 0.40
N ALA A 211 14.83 11.66 1.30
CA ALA A 211 16.06 10.87 1.28
C ALA A 211 16.24 10.11 -0.05
N LYS A 212 15.17 9.52 -0.57
CA LYS A 212 15.18 8.84 -1.87
C LYS A 212 15.47 9.77 -3.04
N ILE A 213 14.97 11.03 -3.01
CA ILE A 213 15.27 12.04 -4.04
C ILE A 213 16.76 12.38 -4.00
N VAL A 214 17.29 12.67 -2.81
CA VAL A 214 18.69 13.03 -2.64
C VAL A 214 19.59 11.90 -3.13
N SER A 215 19.29 10.66 -2.75
CA SER A 215 20.00 9.46 -3.21
C SER A 215 19.98 9.29 -4.73
N ALA A 216 18.83 9.54 -5.36
CA ALA A 216 18.67 9.43 -6.80
C ALA A 216 19.50 10.50 -7.55
N ARG A 217 19.50 11.74 -7.07
CA ARG A 217 20.30 12.83 -7.65
C ARG A 217 21.79 12.53 -7.55
N ARG A 218 22.26 12.09 -6.37
CA ARG A 218 23.66 11.75 -6.16
C ARG A 218 24.17 10.63 -7.08
N LYS A 219 23.33 9.62 -7.35
CA LYS A 219 23.63 8.54 -8.31
C LYS A 219 23.70 9.05 -9.76
N SER A 220 22.85 10.02 -10.14
CA SER A 220 22.88 10.64 -11.46
C SER A 220 24.18 11.41 -11.68
N ASP A 221 24.62 12.19 -10.68
CA ASP A 221 25.83 13.01 -10.76
C ASP A 221 27.13 12.16 -10.78
N THR A 222 27.12 11.00 -10.12
CA THR A 222 28.27 10.08 -10.12
C THR A 222 28.34 9.20 -11.38
N GLY A 223 27.24 8.95 -12.07
CA GLY A 223 27.18 8.18 -13.31
C GLY A 223 27.52 9.00 -14.56
N SER A 224 27.63 10.33 -14.44
CA SER A 224 28.00 11.25 -15.52
C SER A 224 29.49 11.62 -15.55
N LYS A 225 30.30 11.04 -14.66
CA LYS A 225 31.77 11.12 -14.67
C LYS A 225 32.36 9.79 -15.10
#